data_20181393c664b0c0e12c595503a0bffd
#
_entry.id   20181393c664b0c0e12c595503a0bffd
#
_cell.length_a   1.000
_cell.length_b   1.000
_cell.length_c   1.000
_cell.angle_alpha   90.00
_cell.angle_beta   90.00
_cell.angle_gamma   90.00
#
_symmetry.space_group_name_H-M   'P 1'
#
loop_
_entity.id
_entity.type
_entity.pdbx_description
1 polymer ?
#
loop_
_entity_poly.entity_id
_entity_poly.type
_entity_poly.pdbx_seq_one_letter_code
_entity_poly.pdbx_strand_id
1 'polypeptide(L)'
;MKQYTVAILGATGAVGQEMMKILAERDFPVKELIPLASKRSAGQTLLFKGREVTIREACDTAFQGVDIVLGAAENDIAERFAPAIVKAGAVFVDNSSAFRLDPKVPLIVPEVNAEDVKWHSGIISNPNCSTIITVTAVNALNALSPIRAMTASNYQAVSGAGAGGPIELMSEVEALREGKTYAPKVFSHQIAYNLIPQIGGEQVDGYTSEEMKLQNEGRKIMHLPQLKVSCTCVRVPVVRSHSISVSLHFDKPVSVADARAAIAKAPGCKLVDDLNAKQYPMPLDTTNQDLVFVGRIRPDLTDDNGLCLWCCGDQVRKGAATNAVQIAELLTR
;
A
#
# COMPACT_ATOMS: atom_id res chain seq x y z
N MET A 1 -16.57 12.91 21.34
CA MET A 1 -16.23 11.71 20.54
C MET A 1 -15.52 10.70 21.43
N LYS A 2 -15.77 9.40 21.23
CA LYS A 2 -15.00 8.34 21.87
C LYS A 2 -13.53 8.46 21.46
N GLN A 3 -12.62 8.28 22.40
CA GLN A 3 -11.18 8.26 22.14
C GLN A 3 -10.66 6.82 22.31
N TYR A 4 -9.59 6.48 21.58
CA TYR A 4 -9.06 5.13 21.48
C TYR A 4 -7.61 5.05 21.92
N THR A 5 -7.26 3.98 22.62
CA THR A 5 -5.87 3.59 22.86
C THR A 5 -5.38 2.84 21.62
N VAL A 6 -4.39 3.40 20.95
CA VAL A 6 -3.83 2.86 19.69
C VAL A 6 -2.41 2.39 19.93
N ALA A 7 -2.12 1.14 19.59
CA ALA A 7 -0.75 0.65 19.54
C ALA A 7 -0.24 0.55 18.11
N ILE A 8 1.06 0.79 17.90
CA ILE A 8 1.73 0.56 16.61
C ILE A 8 2.80 -0.50 16.81
N LEU A 9 2.56 -1.69 16.27
CA LEU A 9 3.52 -2.79 16.27
C LEU A 9 4.51 -2.59 15.13
N GLY A 10 5.80 -2.42 15.44
CA GLY A 10 6.81 -2.03 14.45
C GLY A 10 6.97 -0.51 14.29
N ALA A 11 6.74 0.27 15.37
CA ALA A 11 6.71 1.73 15.36
C ALA A 11 8.00 2.41 14.88
N THR A 12 9.14 1.74 14.93
CA THR A 12 10.46 2.27 14.50
C THR A 12 10.70 2.14 12.98
N GLY A 13 9.91 1.33 12.29
CA GLY A 13 9.99 1.15 10.85
C GLY A 13 9.40 2.34 10.07
N ALA A 14 9.73 2.43 8.77
CA ALA A 14 9.26 3.53 7.91
C ALA A 14 7.72 3.64 7.88
N VAL A 15 7.01 2.51 7.75
CA VAL A 15 5.54 2.48 7.74
C VAL A 15 4.97 2.81 9.11
N GLY A 16 5.56 2.31 10.21
CA GLY A 16 5.10 2.61 11.57
C GLY A 16 5.23 4.09 11.92
N GLN A 17 6.33 4.73 11.54
CA GLN A 17 6.51 6.19 11.71
C GLN A 17 5.53 6.99 10.85
N GLU A 18 5.28 6.55 9.61
CA GLU A 18 4.28 7.20 8.75
C GLU A 18 2.86 7.02 9.31
N MET A 19 2.51 5.86 9.91
CA MET A 19 1.22 5.67 10.60
C MET A 19 1.04 6.68 11.75
N MET A 20 2.07 6.90 12.57
CA MET A 20 2.04 7.91 13.64
C MET A 20 1.74 9.30 13.07
N LYS A 21 2.45 9.67 12.01
CA LYS A 21 2.29 10.96 11.35
C LYS A 21 0.87 11.13 10.80
N ILE A 22 0.34 10.13 10.11
CA ILE A 22 -1.00 10.15 9.51
C ILE A 22 -2.10 10.17 10.57
N LEU A 23 -1.97 9.43 11.68
CA LEU A 23 -2.88 9.54 12.83
C LEU A 23 -2.97 10.97 13.35
N ALA A 24 -1.84 11.70 13.36
CA ALA A 24 -1.80 13.09 13.79
C ALA A 24 -2.42 14.03 12.74
N GLU A 25 -2.08 13.88 11.47
CA GLU A 25 -2.56 14.71 10.34
C GLU A 25 -4.07 14.58 10.12
N ARG A 26 -4.63 13.38 10.36
CA ARG A 26 -6.06 13.07 10.18
C ARG A 26 -6.87 13.29 11.45
N ASP A 27 -6.26 13.85 12.50
CA ASP A 27 -6.91 14.06 13.81
C ASP A 27 -7.65 12.84 14.35
N PHE A 28 -7.07 11.64 14.10
CA PHE A 28 -7.62 10.40 14.66
C PHE A 28 -7.79 10.56 16.18
N PRO A 29 -8.91 10.12 16.77
CA PRO A 29 -9.22 10.36 18.18
C PRO A 29 -8.40 9.44 19.11
N VAL A 30 -7.08 9.67 19.15
CA VAL A 30 -6.13 8.94 20.00
C VAL A 30 -6.23 9.45 21.43
N LYS A 31 -6.57 8.55 22.37
CA LYS A 31 -6.47 8.76 23.81
C LYS A 31 -5.03 8.57 24.30
N GLU A 32 -4.43 7.46 23.93
CA GLU A 32 -3.05 7.08 24.21
C GLU A 32 -2.44 6.41 22.97
N LEU A 33 -1.21 6.80 22.62
CA LEU A 33 -0.43 6.11 21.61
C LEU A 33 0.64 5.26 22.27
N ILE A 34 0.70 3.96 21.92
CA ILE A 34 1.65 2.99 22.46
C ILE A 34 2.54 2.49 21.30
N PRO A 35 3.71 3.10 21.07
CA PRO A 35 4.66 2.58 20.09
C PRO A 35 5.31 1.31 20.61
N LEU A 36 5.20 0.21 19.87
CA LEU A 36 5.75 -1.09 20.18
C LEU A 36 6.87 -1.46 19.19
N ALA A 37 7.99 -1.91 19.71
CA ALA A 37 9.12 -2.40 18.91
C ALA A 37 9.88 -3.52 19.63
N SER A 38 10.99 -3.99 19.04
CA SER A 38 11.86 -4.97 19.66
C SER A 38 12.53 -4.43 20.93
N LYS A 39 12.97 -5.31 21.80
CA LYS A 39 13.73 -4.99 23.03
C LYS A 39 14.87 -4.00 22.79
N ARG A 40 15.54 -4.07 21.63
CA ARG A 40 16.63 -3.16 21.25
C ARG A 40 16.22 -1.70 21.20
N SER A 41 14.98 -1.42 20.82
CA SER A 41 14.46 -0.05 20.66
C SER A 41 13.62 0.40 21.85
N ALA A 42 13.28 -0.49 22.76
CA ALA A 42 12.51 -0.16 23.99
C ALA A 42 13.27 0.85 24.84
N GLY A 43 12.53 1.82 25.41
CA GLY A 43 13.07 2.93 26.19
C GLY A 43 13.49 4.15 25.37
N GLN A 44 13.62 4.05 24.06
CA GLN A 44 13.80 5.20 23.18
C GLN A 44 12.49 5.98 23.05
N THR A 45 12.56 7.24 22.61
CA THR A 45 11.38 8.09 22.40
C THR A 45 11.13 8.38 20.92
N LEU A 46 9.86 8.58 20.59
CA LEU A 46 9.37 9.08 19.31
C LEU A 46 8.51 10.32 19.57
N LEU A 47 8.37 11.19 18.59
CA LEU A 47 7.53 12.38 18.68
C LEU A 47 6.14 12.11 18.11
N PHE A 48 5.08 12.36 18.90
CA PHE A 48 3.68 12.29 18.45
C PHE A 48 2.91 13.52 18.89
N LYS A 49 2.31 14.26 17.96
CA LYS A 49 1.58 15.52 18.21
C LYS A 49 2.36 16.49 19.13
N GLY A 50 3.69 16.60 18.90
CA GLY A 50 4.58 17.48 19.68
C GLY A 50 4.96 16.97 21.07
N ARG A 51 4.61 15.75 21.44
CA ARG A 51 4.95 15.13 22.73
C ARG A 51 5.83 13.90 22.52
N GLU A 52 6.78 13.69 23.41
CA GLU A 52 7.56 12.45 23.43
C GLU A 52 6.72 11.28 23.92
N VAL A 53 6.77 10.17 23.20
CA VAL A 53 6.17 8.89 23.54
C VAL A 53 7.24 7.83 23.60
N THR A 54 7.29 7.09 24.71
CA THR A 54 8.31 6.07 24.93
C THR A 54 7.94 4.78 24.22
N ILE A 55 8.88 4.23 23.46
CA ILE A 55 8.75 2.92 22.83
C ILE A 55 8.75 1.84 23.91
N ARG A 56 7.74 0.97 23.89
CA ARG A 56 7.66 -0.20 24.76
C ARG A 56 8.08 -1.46 23.99
N GLU A 57 8.59 -2.46 24.72
CA GLU A 57 8.88 -3.77 24.13
C GLU A 57 7.57 -4.46 23.73
N ALA A 58 7.52 -5.01 22.50
CA ALA A 58 6.42 -5.83 22.05
C ALA A 58 6.45 -7.18 22.78
N CYS A 59 5.43 -7.44 23.59
CA CYS A 59 5.20 -8.71 24.30
C CYS A 59 3.71 -9.00 24.41
N ASP A 60 3.32 -10.21 24.75
CA ASP A 60 1.93 -10.64 24.78
C ASP A 60 1.03 -9.81 25.72
N THR A 61 1.60 -9.22 26.76
CA THR A 61 0.87 -8.37 27.71
C THR A 61 0.79 -6.90 27.30
N ALA A 62 1.53 -6.50 26.26
CA ALA A 62 1.59 -5.10 25.82
C ALA A 62 0.29 -4.60 25.18
N PHE A 63 -0.64 -5.50 24.86
CA PHE A 63 -1.90 -5.21 24.19
C PHE A 63 -3.09 -5.04 25.16
N GLN A 64 -2.88 -5.17 26.47
CA GLN A 64 -3.94 -5.01 27.47
C GLN A 64 -4.45 -3.55 27.48
N GLY A 65 -5.78 -3.39 27.33
CA GLY A 65 -6.41 -2.07 27.30
C GLY A 65 -6.20 -1.28 26.00
N VAL A 66 -5.64 -1.91 24.96
CA VAL A 66 -5.53 -1.35 23.60
C VAL A 66 -6.85 -1.60 22.87
N ASP A 67 -7.37 -0.59 22.16
CA ASP A 67 -8.55 -0.73 21.33
C ASP A 67 -8.16 -1.18 19.89
N ILE A 68 -7.12 -0.58 19.32
CA ILE A 68 -6.69 -0.81 17.94
C ILE A 68 -5.16 -0.98 17.89
N VAL A 69 -4.70 -2.02 17.21
CA VAL A 69 -3.28 -2.24 16.91
C VAL A 69 -3.06 -2.06 15.41
N LEU A 70 -2.20 -1.11 15.03
CA LEU A 70 -1.73 -0.95 13.65
C LEU A 70 -0.41 -1.74 13.50
N GLY A 71 -0.41 -2.75 12.63
CA GLY A 71 0.75 -3.60 12.36
C GLY A 71 1.60 -3.04 11.24
N ALA A 72 2.88 -2.80 11.52
CA ALA A 72 3.90 -2.39 10.56
C ALA A 72 5.16 -3.29 10.71
N ALA A 73 4.95 -4.56 11.00
CA ALA A 73 5.98 -5.57 11.21
C ALA A 73 5.90 -6.67 10.13
N GLU A 74 6.90 -7.54 10.10
CA GLU A 74 6.96 -8.68 9.19
C GLU A 74 5.96 -9.78 9.57
N ASN A 75 5.74 -10.73 8.64
CA ASN A 75 4.74 -11.78 8.77
C ASN A 75 4.86 -12.60 10.07
N ASP A 76 6.08 -13.05 10.41
CA ASP A 76 6.35 -13.86 11.60
C ASP A 76 5.97 -13.12 12.89
N ILE A 77 6.20 -11.83 12.95
CA ILE A 77 5.84 -10.97 14.08
C ILE A 77 4.32 -10.77 14.14
N ALA A 78 3.68 -10.55 12.98
CA ALA A 78 2.22 -10.42 12.90
C ALA A 78 1.53 -11.71 13.36
N GLU A 79 1.95 -12.88 12.85
CA GLU A 79 1.42 -14.19 13.22
C GLU A 79 1.61 -14.49 14.71
N ARG A 80 2.80 -14.15 15.26
CA ARG A 80 3.10 -14.36 16.67
C ARG A 80 2.18 -13.57 17.59
N PHE A 81 1.94 -12.29 17.28
CA PHE A 81 1.21 -11.41 18.21
C PHE A 81 -0.31 -11.36 17.95
N ALA A 82 -0.79 -11.74 16.77
CA ALA A 82 -2.22 -11.72 16.45
C ALA A 82 -3.10 -12.42 17.50
N PRO A 83 -2.76 -13.63 18.02
CA PRO A 83 -3.57 -14.26 19.06
C PRO A 83 -3.63 -13.47 20.37
N ALA A 84 -2.52 -12.84 20.79
CA ALA A 84 -2.47 -12.03 22.00
C ALA A 84 -3.27 -10.72 21.85
N ILE A 85 -3.20 -10.09 20.67
CA ILE A 85 -3.96 -8.88 20.33
C ILE A 85 -5.46 -9.16 20.39
N VAL A 86 -5.92 -10.21 19.70
CA VAL A 86 -7.34 -10.59 19.67
C VAL A 86 -7.83 -11.01 21.05
N LYS A 87 -7.03 -11.77 21.81
CA LYS A 87 -7.34 -12.16 23.18
C LYS A 87 -7.48 -10.95 24.12
N ALA A 88 -6.72 -9.89 23.89
CA ALA A 88 -6.82 -8.65 24.65
C ALA A 88 -8.08 -7.81 24.29
N GLY A 89 -8.85 -8.21 23.27
CA GLY A 89 -10.04 -7.51 22.79
C GLY A 89 -9.74 -6.37 21.82
N ALA A 90 -8.49 -6.21 21.39
CA ALA A 90 -8.10 -5.20 20.41
C ALA A 90 -8.38 -5.69 18.97
N VAL A 91 -8.61 -4.74 18.07
CA VAL A 91 -8.68 -5.02 16.61
C VAL A 91 -7.30 -4.81 16.01
N PHE A 92 -6.79 -5.83 15.34
CA PHE A 92 -5.51 -5.81 14.65
C PHE A 92 -5.68 -5.44 13.18
N VAL A 93 -5.22 -4.27 12.76
CA VAL A 93 -5.11 -3.85 11.35
C VAL A 93 -3.69 -4.17 10.89
N ASP A 94 -3.52 -5.29 10.20
CA ASP A 94 -2.21 -5.84 9.84
C ASP A 94 -1.77 -5.45 8.43
N ASN A 95 -0.58 -4.86 8.31
CA ASN A 95 0.00 -4.46 7.03
C ASN A 95 0.91 -5.56 6.40
N SER A 96 1.19 -6.64 7.13
CA SER A 96 1.94 -7.78 6.59
C SER A 96 1.11 -8.57 5.55
N SER A 97 1.70 -9.57 4.95
CA SER A 97 0.97 -10.47 4.03
C SER A 97 0.39 -11.71 4.72
N ALA A 98 0.59 -11.88 6.04
CA ALA A 98 0.29 -13.10 6.78
C ALA A 98 -1.19 -13.54 6.64
N PHE A 99 -2.12 -12.59 6.71
CA PHE A 99 -3.56 -12.90 6.77
C PHE A 99 -4.34 -12.48 5.53
N ARG A 100 -3.70 -11.88 4.52
CA ARG A 100 -4.41 -11.26 3.38
C ARG A 100 -5.31 -12.21 2.60
N LEU A 101 -4.88 -13.46 2.43
CA LEU A 101 -5.63 -14.44 1.67
C LEU A 101 -6.46 -15.40 2.56
N ASP A 102 -6.42 -15.25 3.88
CA ASP A 102 -7.31 -16.00 4.76
C ASP A 102 -8.76 -15.59 4.50
N PRO A 103 -9.67 -16.53 4.14
CA PRO A 103 -11.07 -16.22 3.85
C PRO A 103 -11.85 -15.68 5.07
N LYS A 104 -11.33 -15.85 6.28
CA LYS A 104 -11.94 -15.37 7.53
C LYS A 104 -11.47 -13.97 7.94
N VAL A 105 -10.50 -13.40 7.23
CA VAL A 105 -9.95 -12.09 7.52
C VAL A 105 -10.28 -11.13 6.37
N PRO A 106 -10.98 -10.02 6.60
CA PRO A 106 -11.26 -9.03 5.56
C PRO A 106 -9.96 -8.36 5.09
N LEU A 107 -9.88 -8.12 3.79
CA LEU A 107 -8.79 -7.41 3.12
C LEU A 107 -9.36 -6.12 2.54
N ILE A 108 -8.99 -4.95 3.12
CA ILE A 108 -9.77 -3.73 2.93
C ILE A 108 -8.98 -2.61 2.25
N VAL A 109 -9.58 -2.05 1.22
CA VAL A 109 -9.29 -0.71 0.69
C VAL A 109 -10.56 0.13 0.89
N PRO A 110 -10.57 1.12 1.80
CA PRO A 110 -11.78 1.83 2.19
C PRO A 110 -12.57 2.46 1.04
N GLU A 111 -11.90 2.89 -0.03
CA GLU A 111 -12.53 3.44 -1.23
C GLU A 111 -13.18 2.38 -2.13
N VAL A 112 -12.95 1.09 -1.85
CA VAL A 112 -13.43 -0.03 -2.69
C VAL A 112 -14.45 -0.89 -1.96
N ASN A 113 -14.10 -1.37 -0.76
CA ASN A 113 -14.88 -2.37 -0.01
C ASN A 113 -14.97 -2.06 1.50
N ALA A 114 -15.25 -0.82 1.88
CA ALA A 114 -15.35 -0.40 3.28
C ALA A 114 -16.31 -1.27 4.12
N GLU A 115 -17.40 -1.77 3.50
CA GLU A 115 -18.40 -2.58 4.18
C GLU A 115 -17.87 -3.91 4.72
N ASP A 116 -16.75 -4.39 4.17
CA ASP A 116 -16.11 -5.64 4.61
C ASP A 116 -15.55 -5.53 6.04
N VAL A 117 -15.39 -4.33 6.56
CA VAL A 117 -15.01 -4.12 7.96
C VAL A 117 -15.98 -4.78 8.94
N LYS A 118 -17.26 -4.95 8.57
CA LYS A 118 -18.33 -5.43 9.44
C LYS A 118 -18.21 -6.90 9.83
N TRP A 119 -17.49 -7.71 9.06
CA TRP A 119 -17.38 -9.15 9.32
C TRP A 119 -16.03 -9.60 9.89
N HIS A 120 -15.16 -8.67 10.31
CA HIS A 120 -13.89 -9.05 10.95
C HIS A 120 -14.09 -9.79 12.28
N SER A 121 -13.18 -10.68 12.60
CA SER A 121 -13.14 -11.42 13.88
C SER A 121 -11.91 -11.01 14.71
N GLY A 122 -11.61 -9.70 14.76
CA GLY A 122 -10.48 -9.15 15.50
C GLY A 122 -9.24 -8.88 14.66
N ILE A 123 -9.16 -9.39 13.41
CA ILE A 123 -8.05 -9.12 12.48
C ILE A 123 -8.64 -8.55 11.19
N ILE A 124 -7.98 -7.52 10.64
CA ILE A 124 -8.25 -6.92 9.33
C ILE A 124 -6.91 -6.80 8.61
N SER A 125 -6.82 -7.25 7.38
CA SER A 125 -5.61 -7.12 6.59
C SER A 125 -5.61 -5.85 5.74
N ASN A 126 -4.48 -5.18 5.73
CA ASN A 126 -4.15 -4.09 4.83
C ASN A 126 -3.44 -4.67 3.60
N PRO A 127 -3.91 -4.38 2.37
CA PRO A 127 -3.38 -5.01 1.17
C PRO A 127 -1.93 -4.60 0.82
N ASN A 128 -1.41 -5.22 -0.22
CA ASN A 128 -0.16 -4.84 -0.86
C ASN A 128 -0.24 -3.42 -1.45
N CYS A 129 0.86 -2.68 -1.39
CA CYS A 129 0.91 -1.28 -1.80
C CYS A 129 0.52 -1.07 -3.27
N SER A 130 1.05 -1.89 -4.19
CA SER A 130 0.70 -1.81 -5.60
C SER A 130 -0.75 -2.20 -5.85
N THR A 131 -1.27 -3.19 -5.10
CA THR A 131 -2.68 -3.57 -5.14
C THR A 131 -3.57 -2.41 -4.70
N ILE A 132 -3.29 -1.79 -3.55
CA ILE A 132 -4.08 -0.63 -3.06
C ILE A 132 -4.14 0.47 -4.12
N ILE A 133 -2.99 0.87 -4.66
CA ILE A 133 -2.90 1.94 -5.66
C ILE A 133 -3.70 1.57 -6.91
N THR A 134 -3.55 0.34 -7.40
CA THR A 134 -4.22 -0.12 -8.62
C THR A 134 -5.73 -0.20 -8.44
N VAL A 135 -6.21 -0.89 -7.38
CA VAL A 135 -7.66 -1.07 -7.19
C VAL A 135 -8.36 0.24 -6.87
N THR A 136 -7.71 1.17 -6.16
CA THR A 136 -8.24 2.52 -5.93
C THR A 136 -8.43 3.25 -7.28
N ALA A 137 -7.44 3.17 -8.17
CA ALA A 137 -7.50 3.82 -9.48
C ALA A 137 -8.58 3.26 -10.40
N VAL A 138 -8.83 1.93 -10.37
CA VAL A 138 -9.70 1.28 -11.36
C VAL A 138 -11.11 1.01 -10.86
N ASN A 139 -11.38 1.11 -9.55
CA ASN A 139 -12.68 0.75 -8.97
C ASN A 139 -13.85 1.56 -9.55
N ALA A 140 -13.65 2.86 -9.77
CA ALA A 140 -14.69 3.71 -10.36
C ALA A 140 -15.04 3.30 -11.81
N LEU A 141 -14.10 2.70 -12.53
CA LEU A 141 -14.31 2.19 -13.88
C LEU A 141 -15.06 0.85 -13.86
N ASN A 142 -14.81 0.01 -12.86
CA ASN A 142 -15.55 -1.24 -12.65
C ASN A 142 -17.05 -1.00 -12.42
N ALA A 143 -17.43 0.16 -11.87
CA ALA A 143 -18.81 0.55 -11.70
C ALA A 143 -19.50 0.94 -13.04
N LEU A 144 -18.74 1.34 -14.06
CA LEU A 144 -19.26 1.65 -15.40
C LEU A 144 -19.49 0.37 -16.22
N SER A 145 -18.56 -0.55 -16.14
CA SER A 145 -18.64 -1.87 -16.75
C SER A 145 -17.72 -2.84 -15.99
N PRO A 146 -18.15 -4.09 -15.69
CA PRO A 146 -17.31 -5.03 -14.98
C PRO A 146 -15.95 -5.26 -15.66
N ILE A 147 -14.89 -5.21 -14.88
CA ILE A 147 -13.53 -5.53 -15.33
C ILE A 147 -13.34 -7.04 -15.31
N ARG A 148 -13.14 -7.64 -16.49
CA ARG A 148 -12.88 -9.09 -16.64
C ARG A 148 -11.41 -9.45 -16.59
N ALA A 149 -10.53 -8.54 -17.06
CA ALA A 149 -9.10 -8.76 -17.03
C ALA A 149 -8.31 -7.44 -16.93
N MET A 150 -7.09 -7.55 -16.42
CA MET A 150 -6.11 -6.46 -16.37
C MET A 150 -4.74 -6.97 -16.80
N THR A 151 -4.03 -6.16 -17.58
CA THR A 151 -2.57 -6.29 -17.78
C THR A 151 -1.91 -5.10 -17.10
N ALA A 152 -0.98 -5.35 -16.17
CA ALA A 152 -0.34 -4.30 -15.39
C ALA A 152 1.19 -4.40 -15.46
N SER A 153 1.85 -3.25 -15.58
CA SER A 153 3.29 -3.12 -15.37
C SER A 153 3.52 -2.16 -14.22
N ASN A 154 4.07 -2.68 -13.11
CA ASN A 154 4.33 -1.95 -11.89
C ASN A 154 5.78 -1.46 -11.86
N TYR A 155 5.99 -0.16 -11.86
CA TYR A 155 7.29 0.50 -11.69
C TYR A 155 7.41 0.91 -10.22
N GLN A 156 8.08 0.06 -9.44
CA GLN A 156 8.12 0.19 -7.98
C GLN A 156 9.36 0.93 -7.49
N ALA A 157 9.14 2.01 -6.77
CA ALA A 157 10.18 2.80 -6.13
C ALA A 157 10.99 1.99 -5.11
N VAL A 158 12.26 2.36 -4.92
CA VAL A 158 13.18 1.65 -4.03
C VAL A 158 12.75 1.63 -2.56
N SER A 159 12.01 2.63 -2.09
CA SER A 159 11.49 2.66 -0.72
C SER A 159 10.43 1.57 -0.43
N GLY A 160 9.90 0.90 -1.47
CA GLY A 160 9.11 -0.32 -1.32
C GLY A 160 9.87 -1.51 -0.73
N ALA A 161 11.21 -1.46 -0.75
CA ALA A 161 12.09 -2.42 -0.08
C ALA A 161 12.48 -1.97 1.36
N GLY A 162 11.71 -1.03 1.94
CA GLY A 162 11.99 -0.46 3.25
C GLY A 162 13.05 0.65 3.21
N ALA A 163 13.50 1.08 4.40
CA ALA A 163 14.44 2.20 4.54
C ALA A 163 15.80 1.98 3.85
N GLY A 164 16.22 0.74 3.70
CA GLY A 164 17.48 0.40 3.03
C GLY A 164 17.51 0.73 1.56
N GLY A 165 16.36 0.65 0.86
CA GLY A 165 16.28 0.86 -0.58
C GLY A 165 16.73 2.25 -1.04
N PRO A 166 16.20 3.36 -0.49
CA PRO A 166 16.67 4.71 -0.79
C PRO A 166 18.14 4.94 -0.43
N ILE A 167 18.59 4.38 0.69
CA ILE A 167 19.99 4.49 1.14
C ILE A 167 20.93 3.81 0.12
N GLU A 168 20.58 2.60 -0.33
CA GLU A 168 21.38 1.89 -1.32
C GLU A 168 21.43 2.63 -2.66
N LEU A 169 20.29 3.08 -3.18
CA LEU A 169 20.25 3.86 -4.42
C LEU A 169 21.17 5.09 -4.35
N MET A 170 21.10 5.87 -3.27
CA MET A 170 21.93 7.06 -3.11
C MET A 170 23.42 6.71 -2.95
N SER A 171 23.74 5.63 -2.23
CA SER A 171 25.12 5.16 -2.06
C SER A 171 25.73 4.66 -3.37
N GLU A 172 24.94 3.98 -4.22
CA GLU A 172 25.37 3.57 -5.56
C GLU A 172 25.64 4.76 -6.46
N VAL A 173 24.73 5.75 -6.48
CA VAL A 173 24.90 6.98 -7.27
C VAL A 173 26.19 7.70 -6.87
N GLU A 174 26.46 7.82 -5.57
CA GLU A 174 27.68 8.47 -5.06
C GLU A 174 28.93 7.70 -5.45
N ALA A 175 28.94 6.38 -5.28
CA ALA A 175 30.06 5.52 -5.66
C ALA A 175 30.36 5.63 -7.18
N LEU A 176 29.32 5.56 -8.02
CA LEU A 176 29.47 5.71 -9.47
C LEU A 176 30.00 7.07 -9.88
N ARG A 177 29.57 8.16 -9.21
CA ARG A 177 30.08 9.50 -9.41
C ARG A 177 31.58 9.60 -9.13
N GLU A 178 32.06 8.84 -8.14
CA GLU A 178 33.47 8.79 -7.75
C GLU A 178 34.28 7.76 -8.56
N GLY A 179 33.68 7.08 -9.55
CA GLY A 179 34.34 6.02 -10.32
C GLY A 179 34.61 4.74 -9.53
N LYS A 180 33.88 4.54 -8.42
CA LYS A 180 33.97 3.38 -7.53
C LYS A 180 32.89 2.35 -7.85
N THR A 181 33.13 1.10 -7.47
CA THR A 181 32.12 0.03 -7.47
C THR A 181 31.37 0.01 -6.14
N TYR A 182 30.09 -0.34 -6.21
CA TYR A 182 29.25 -0.61 -5.02
C TYR A 182 28.73 -2.04 -5.09
N ALA A 183 28.83 -2.78 -4.01
CA ALA A 183 28.23 -4.11 -3.90
C ALA A 183 26.80 -3.98 -3.35
N PRO A 184 25.75 -4.31 -4.12
CA PRO A 184 24.37 -4.25 -3.66
C PRO A 184 24.15 -5.11 -2.41
N LYS A 185 23.31 -4.63 -1.46
CA LYS A 185 22.98 -5.28 -0.19
C LYS A 185 21.49 -5.51 -0.01
N VAL A 186 20.67 -4.63 -0.58
CA VAL A 186 19.21 -4.65 -0.52
C VAL A 186 18.64 -5.28 -1.78
N PHE A 187 19.18 -4.91 -2.94
CA PHE A 187 18.74 -5.43 -4.22
C PHE A 187 19.68 -6.52 -4.75
N SER A 188 19.19 -7.35 -5.66
CA SER A 188 19.99 -8.43 -6.29
C SER A 188 21.06 -7.91 -7.25
N HIS A 189 20.88 -6.70 -7.76
CA HIS A 189 21.75 -6.04 -8.73
C HIS A 189 21.83 -4.54 -8.43
N GLN A 190 22.81 -3.86 -9.01
CA GLN A 190 22.85 -2.40 -8.99
C GLN A 190 21.51 -1.83 -9.47
N ILE A 191 20.93 -0.94 -8.67
CA ILE A 191 19.67 -0.26 -9.01
C ILE A 191 19.88 1.12 -9.62
N ALA A 192 20.96 1.81 -9.29
CA ALA A 192 21.28 3.10 -9.90
C ALA A 192 21.45 2.95 -11.40
N TYR A 193 20.67 3.73 -12.17
CA TYR A 193 20.63 3.72 -13.64
C TYR A 193 20.23 2.36 -14.25
N ASN A 194 19.45 1.55 -13.53
CA ASN A 194 19.05 0.21 -13.94
C ASN A 194 17.59 -0.09 -13.63
N LEU A 195 17.05 -1.16 -14.22
CA LEU A 195 15.75 -1.74 -13.94
C LEU A 195 15.94 -3.19 -13.54
N ILE A 196 15.28 -3.61 -12.44
CA ILE A 196 15.33 -5.01 -11.99
C ILE A 196 13.92 -5.60 -12.15
N PRO A 197 13.68 -6.47 -13.15
CA PRO A 197 12.34 -6.99 -13.47
C PRO A 197 11.97 -8.21 -12.62
N GLN A 198 12.31 -8.16 -11.33
CA GLN A 198 11.96 -9.20 -10.36
C GLN A 198 11.81 -8.57 -8.98
N ILE A 199 10.63 -8.70 -8.39
CA ILE A 199 10.34 -8.34 -7.00
C ILE A 199 9.67 -9.54 -6.33
N GLY A 200 10.24 -9.98 -5.22
CA GLY A 200 9.83 -11.22 -4.55
C GLY A 200 10.39 -12.49 -5.20
N GLY A 201 10.09 -13.64 -4.62
CA GLY A 201 10.52 -14.95 -5.12
C GLY A 201 9.57 -15.48 -6.19
N GLU A 202 10.07 -16.43 -7.01
CA GLU A 202 9.26 -17.18 -7.97
C GLU A 202 8.16 -17.96 -7.26
N GLN A 203 6.96 -17.99 -7.85
CA GLN A 203 5.81 -18.75 -7.34
C GLN A 203 5.28 -19.76 -8.34
N VAL A 204 4.61 -19.31 -9.40
CA VAL A 204 3.90 -20.17 -10.34
C VAL A 204 4.08 -19.64 -11.77
N ASP A 205 4.35 -20.55 -12.71
CA ASP A 205 4.40 -20.26 -14.15
C ASP A 205 5.30 -19.07 -14.51
N GLY A 206 6.41 -18.85 -13.78
CA GLY A 206 7.32 -17.75 -13.97
C GLY A 206 6.89 -16.42 -13.37
N TYR A 207 5.74 -16.35 -12.70
CA TYR A 207 5.34 -15.16 -11.93
C TYR A 207 5.99 -15.13 -10.56
N THR A 208 6.31 -13.93 -10.09
CA THR A 208 6.82 -13.70 -8.74
C THR A 208 5.70 -13.55 -7.72
N SER A 209 6.06 -13.67 -6.44
CA SER A 209 5.12 -13.47 -5.34
C SER A 209 4.51 -12.06 -5.35
N GLU A 210 5.26 -11.04 -5.76
CA GLU A 210 4.75 -9.67 -5.85
C GLU A 210 3.72 -9.51 -6.98
N GLU A 211 3.95 -10.13 -8.13
CA GLU A 211 3.07 -10.09 -9.29
C GLU A 211 1.74 -10.78 -9.03
N MET A 212 1.76 -11.91 -8.30
CA MET A 212 0.55 -12.66 -7.95
C MET A 212 -0.35 -11.92 -6.95
N LYS A 213 0.19 -10.97 -6.18
CA LYS A 213 -0.62 -10.19 -5.21
C LYS A 213 -1.72 -9.42 -5.89
N LEU A 214 -1.46 -8.75 -7.01
CA LEU A 214 -2.49 -7.93 -7.68
C LEU A 214 -3.69 -8.79 -8.11
N GLN A 215 -3.46 -10.02 -8.60
CA GLN A 215 -4.56 -10.93 -8.94
C GLN A 215 -5.30 -11.42 -7.71
N ASN A 216 -4.56 -11.99 -6.74
CA ASN A 216 -5.17 -12.69 -5.62
C ASN A 216 -5.88 -11.72 -4.67
N GLU A 217 -5.23 -10.62 -4.32
CA GLU A 217 -5.80 -9.59 -3.47
C GLU A 217 -6.87 -8.80 -4.21
N GLY A 218 -6.67 -8.45 -5.49
CA GLY A 218 -7.63 -7.73 -6.31
C GLY A 218 -8.96 -8.47 -6.45
N ARG A 219 -8.93 -9.80 -6.64
CA ARG A 219 -10.14 -10.65 -6.63
C ARG A 219 -10.93 -10.52 -5.34
N LYS A 220 -10.25 -10.52 -4.21
CA LYS A 220 -10.86 -10.45 -2.88
C LYS A 220 -11.42 -9.05 -2.59
N ILE A 221 -10.64 -8.00 -2.83
CA ILE A 221 -11.01 -6.62 -2.53
C ILE A 221 -12.16 -6.13 -3.43
N MET A 222 -12.10 -6.42 -4.73
CA MET A 222 -13.09 -5.96 -5.70
C MET A 222 -14.31 -6.88 -5.80
N HIS A 223 -14.34 -7.99 -5.05
CA HIS A 223 -15.38 -9.03 -5.15
C HIS A 223 -15.55 -9.57 -6.58
N LEU A 224 -14.43 -9.71 -7.30
CA LEU A 224 -14.36 -10.23 -8.66
C LEU A 224 -13.60 -11.56 -8.70
N PRO A 225 -14.17 -12.70 -8.26
CA PRO A 225 -13.45 -13.95 -8.12
C PRO A 225 -12.89 -14.50 -9.44
N GLN A 226 -13.43 -14.05 -10.58
CA GLN A 226 -13.01 -14.47 -11.91
C GLN A 226 -12.04 -13.48 -12.58
N LEU A 227 -11.66 -12.40 -11.90
CA LEU A 227 -10.73 -11.41 -12.44
C LEU A 227 -9.41 -12.07 -12.85
N LYS A 228 -8.98 -11.83 -14.09
CA LYS A 228 -7.69 -12.28 -14.61
C LYS A 228 -6.71 -11.14 -14.61
N VAL A 229 -5.53 -11.35 -14.06
CA VAL A 229 -4.48 -10.32 -14.03
C VAL A 229 -3.16 -10.92 -14.50
N SER A 230 -2.56 -10.28 -15.51
CA SER A 230 -1.16 -10.47 -15.85
C SER A 230 -0.38 -9.27 -15.38
N CYS A 231 0.58 -9.47 -14.48
CA CYS A 231 1.34 -8.38 -13.87
C CYS A 231 2.84 -8.61 -14.02
N THR A 232 3.58 -7.55 -14.34
CA THR A 232 5.04 -7.53 -14.26
C THR A 232 5.46 -6.47 -13.26
N CYS A 233 6.31 -6.83 -12.28
CA CYS A 233 6.80 -5.93 -11.25
C CYS A 233 8.28 -5.62 -11.47
N VAL A 234 8.61 -4.35 -11.67
CA VAL A 234 9.96 -3.87 -11.94
C VAL A 234 10.40 -2.90 -10.84
N ARG A 235 11.54 -3.15 -10.20
CA ARG A 235 12.18 -2.17 -9.35
C ARG A 235 12.85 -1.10 -10.21
N VAL A 236 12.56 0.17 -9.92
CA VAL A 236 13.08 1.31 -10.68
C VAL A 236 13.86 2.25 -9.76
N PRO A 237 14.84 3.02 -10.28
CA PRO A 237 15.67 3.95 -9.50
C PRO A 237 14.91 5.25 -9.18
N VAL A 238 13.73 5.10 -8.62
CA VAL A 238 12.86 6.18 -8.10
C VAL A 238 12.78 6.03 -6.59
N VAL A 239 12.99 7.11 -5.86
CA VAL A 239 13.08 7.05 -4.39
C VAL A 239 11.76 6.65 -3.76
N ARG A 240 10.63 7.28 -4.15
CA ARG A 240 9.31 7.10 -3.52
C ARG A 240 8.19 7.28 -4.55
N SER A 241 7.05 6.71 -4.32
CA SER A 241 5.86 6.56 -5.18
C SER A 241 6.01 5.51 -6.27
N HIS A 242 5.06 4.58 -6.30
CA HIS A 242 4.93 3.58 -7.36
C HIS A 242 4.15 4.14 -8.53
N SER A 243 4.50 3.71 -9.73
CA SER A 243 3.77 4.02 -10.95
C SER A 243 3.31 2.73 -11.62
N ILE A 244 2.10 2.72 -12.15
CA ILE A 244 1.53 1.52 -12.75
C ILE A 244 0.89 1.87 -14.08
N SER A 245 1.31 1.18 -15.14
CA SER A 245 0.63 1.16 -16.42
C SER A 245 -0.38 0.02 -16.41
N VAL A 246 -1.64 0.32 -16.70
CA VAL A 246 -2.73 -0.66 -16.65
C VAL A 246 -3.50 -0.63 -17.96
N SER A 247 -3.70 -1.81 -18.56
CA SER A 247 -4.71 -2.06 -19.59
C SER A 247 -5.85 -2.84 -18.97
N LEU A 248 -7.07 -2.33 -19.11
CA LEU A 248 -8.30 -2.89 -18.57
C LEU A 248 -9.15 -3.45 -19.70
N HIS A 249 -9.72 -4.61 -19.49
CA HIS A 249 -10.64 -5.26 -20.41
C HIS A 249 -12.00 -5.40 -19.75
N PHE A 250 -13.03 -4.76 -20.33
CA PHE A 250 -14.36 -4.70 -19.76
C PHE A 250 -15.34 -5.65 -20.47
N ASP A 251 -16.48 -5.90 -19.83
CA ASP A 251 -17.60 -6.63 -20.46
C ASP A 251 -18.23 -5.84 -21.59
N LYS A 252 -18.29 -4.50 -21.46
CA LYS A 252 -18.83 -3.57 -22.45
C LYS A 252 -17.89 -2.38 -22.62
N PRO A 253 -17.88 -1.70 -23.79
CA PRO A 253 -17.03 -0.54 -24.00
C PRO A 253 -17.31 0.56 -22.98
N VAL A 254 -16.24 1.19 -22.49
CA VAL A 254 -16.27 2.37 -21.63
C VAL A 254 -15.62 3.52 -22.40
N SER A 255 -16.32 4.65 -22.57
CA SER A 255 -15.73 5.79 -23.24
C SER A 255 -14.65 6.46 -22.39
N VAL A 256 -13.65 7.08 -23.04
CA VAL A 256 -12.61 7.87 -22.36
C VAL A 256 -13.23 9.02 -21.56
N ALA A 257 -14.29 9.63 -22.10
CA ALA A 257 -14.99 10.74 -21.43
C ALA A 257 -15.66 10.28 -20.13
N ASP A 258 -16.38 9.15 -20.17
CA ASP A 258 -17.03 8.59 -18.98
C ASP A 258 -15.99 8.11 -17.95
N ALA A 259 -14.91 7.49 -18.39
CA ALA A 259 -13.82 7.07 -17.54
C ALA A 259 -13.17 8.25 -16.80
N ARG A 260 -12.87 9.35 -17.50
CA ARG A 260 -12.35 10.59 -16.89
C ARG A 260 -13.33 11.18 -15.90
N ALA A 261 -14.61 11.25 -16.26
CA ALA A 261 -15.66 11.77 -15.39
C ALA A 261 -15.84 10.93 -14.12
N ALA A 262 -15.73 9.60 -14.21
CA ALA A 262 -15.80 8.69 -13.09
C ALA A 262 -14.59 8.86 -12.16
N ILE A 263 -13.37 8.87 -12.69
CA ILE A 263 -12.13 9.04 -11.90
C ILE A 263 -12.08 10.41 -11.23
N ALA A 264 -12.52 11.48 -11.90
CA ALA A 264 -12.54 12.81 -11.31
C ALA A 264 -13.44 12.93 -10.06
N LYS A 265 -14.42 12.02 -9.91
CA LYS A 265 -15.35 11.95 -8.77
C LYS A 265 -15.00 10.81 -7.79
N ALA A 266 -14.07 9.94 -8.15
CA ALA A 266 -13.74 8.76 -7.34
C ALA A 266 -13.05 9.14 -6.04
N PRO A 267 -13.51 8.64 -4.88
CA PRO A 267 -12.79 8.83 -3.63
C PRO A 267 -11.38 8.23 -3.73
N GLY A 268 -10.41 8.89 -3.11
CA GLY A 268 -9.01 8.44 -3.13
C GLY A 268 -8.26 8.71 -4.45
N CYS A 269 -8.92 9.22 -5.50
CA CYS A 269 -8.31 9.53 -6.78
C CYS A 269 -8.18 11.03 -7.05
N LYS A 270 -7.18 11.38 -7.88
CA LYS A 270 -7.05 12.69 -8.51
C LYS A 270 -6.77 12.50 -10.00
N LEU A 271 -7.66 13.03 -10.84
CA LEU A 271 -7.45 13.05 -12.29
C LEU A 271 -6.39 14.09 -12.66
N VAL A 272 -5.33 13.66 -13.37
CA VAL A 272 -4.26 14.49 -13.93
C VAL A 272 -3.99 13.98 -15.33
N ASP A 273 -4.68 14.52 -16.33
CA ASP A 273 -4.71 13.93 -17.68
C ASP A 273 -4.88 14.97 -18.78
N ASP A 274 -3.83 15.77 -19.01
CA ASP A 274 -3.73 16.71 -20.14
C ASP A 274 -2.37 16.58 -20.81
N LEU A 275 -2.32 15.89 -21.96
CA LEU A 275 -1.08 15.70 -22.72
C LEU A 275 -0.54 16.98 -23.33
N ASN A 276 -1.41 17.89 -23.75
CA ASN A 276 -1.01 19.14 -24.40
C ASN A 276 -0.35 20.06 -23.38
N ALA A 277 -0.88 20.11 -22.16
CA ALA A 277 -0.30 20.83 -21.03
C ALA A 277 0.83 20.05 -20.33
N LYS A 278 1.17 18.84 -20.79
CA LYS A 278 2.17 17.94 -20.18
C LYS A 278 1.84 17.61 -18.70
N GLN A 279 0.55 17.48 -18.40
CA GLN A 279 0.05 17.13 -17.06
C GLN A 279 -0.35 15.66 -17.04
N TYR A 280 0.40 14.87 -16.31
CA TYR A 280 0.19 13.44 -16.09
C TYR A 280 0.79 13.02 -14.74
N PRO A 281 0.34 11.91 -14.13
CA PRO A 281 0.84 11.49 -12.82
C PRO A 281 2.32 11.13 -12.85
N MET A 282 3.09 11.66 -11.90
CA MET A 282 4.52 11.35 -11.75
C MET A 282 4.88 11.08 -10.28
N PRO A 283 5.91 10.26 -9.99
CA PRO A 283 6.33 9.94 -8.63
C PRO A 283 6.65 11.16 -7.77
N LEU A 284 7.28 12.20 -8.33
CA LEU A 284 7.62 13.42 -7.61
C LEU A 284 6.38 14.17 -7.12
N ASP A 285 5.29 14.16 -7.91
CA ASP A 285 4.06 14.87 -7.58
C ASP A 285 3.20 14.12 -6.56
N THR A 286 3.34 12.79 -6.51
CA THR A 286 2.56 11.93 -5.63
C THR A 286 3.27 11.57 -4.33
N THR A 287 4.57 11.86 -4.22
CA THR A 287 5.33 11.67 -2.99
C THR A 287 4.75 12.51 -1.84
N ASN A 288 4.50 11.88 -0.69
CA ASN A 288 3.83 12.45 0.48
C ASN A 288 2.35 12.85 0.25
N GLN A 289 1.70 12.34 -0.81
CA GLN A 289 0.26 12.53 -1.05
C GLN A 289 -0.55 11.29 -0.66
N ASP A 290 -1.79 11.51 -0.22
CA ASP A 290 -2.71 10.41 0.15
C ASP A 290 -3.60 9.97 -1.03
N LEU A 291 -3.64 10.74 -2.13
CA LEU A 291 -4.43 10.42 -3.30
C LEU A 291 -3.61 9.63 -4.32
N VAL A 292 -4.28 8.73 -5.01
CA VAL A 292 -3.77 8.09 -6.22
C VAL A 292 -4.05 9.00 -7.41
N PHE A 293 -3.00 9.45 -8.09
CA PHE A 293 -3.16 10.26 -9.29
C PHE A 293 -3.34 9.34 -10.49
N VAL A 294 -4.33 9.64 -11.32
CA VAL A 294 -4.71 8.83 -12.49
C VAL A 294 -4.73 9.71 -13.72
N GLY A 295 -4.18 9.22 -14.82
CA GLY A 295 -4.16 9.92 -16.08
C GLY A 295 -3.74 9.02 -17.23
N ARG A 296 -3.42 9.61 -18.39
CA ARG A 296 -3.08 8.89 -19.62
C ARG A 296 -4.20 7.92 -20.04
N ILE A 297 -5.46 8.31 -19.76
CA ILE A 297 -6.64 7.50 -20.09
C ILE A 297 -6.88 7.59 -21.60
N ARG A 298 -6.88 6.41 -22.24
CA ARG A 298 -7.00 6.29 -23.70
C ARG A 298 -7.58 4.93 -24.08
N PRO A 299 -8.16 4.78 -25.29
CA PRO A 299 -8.59 3.46 -25.77
C PRO A 299 -7.43 2.49 -25.81
N ASP A 300 -7.69 1.23 -25.54
CA ASP A 300 -6.76 0.15 -25.86
C ASP A 300 -6.90 -0.17 -27.35
N LEU A 301 -5.78 -0.15 -28.09
CA LEU A 301 -5.79 -0.43 -29.53
C LEU A 301 -5.87 -1.93 -29.85
N THR A 302 -5.87 -2.77 -28.83
CA THR A 302 -5.87 -4.24 -28.96
C THR A 302 -7.18 -4.89 -28.53
N ASP A 303 -8.08 -4.12 -27.86
CA ASP A 303 -9.41 -4.58 -27.45
C ASP A 303 -10.42 -3.42 -27.52
N ASP A 304 -11.45 -3.55 -28.34
CA ASP A 304 -12.51 -2.54 -28.51
C ASP A 304 -13.26 -2.24 -27.19
N ASN A 305 -13.24 -3.17 -26.23
CA ASN A 305 -13.75 -3.00 -24.88
C ASN A 305 -12.66 -2.63 -23.87
N GLY A 306 -11.49 -2.17 -24.32
CA GLY A 306 -10.34 -1.90 -23.51
C GLY A 306 -10.06 -0.42 -23.27
N LEU A 307 -9.52 -0.09 -22.11
CA LEU A 307 -8.90 1.20 -21.79
C LEU A 307 -7.52 1.00 -21.17
N CYS A 308 -6.60 1.87 -21.60
CA CYS A 308 -5.30 2.00 -20.93
C CYS A 308 -5.29 3.25 -20.06
N LEU A 309 -4.63 3.15 -18.91
CA LEU A 309 -4.39 4.27 -18.01
C LEU A 309 -3.00 4.18 -17.36
N TRP A 310 -2.60 5.25 -16.73
CA TRP A 310 -1.43 5.34 -15.88
C TRP A 310 -1.85 5.87 -14.53
N CYS A 311 -1.44 5.22 -13.45
CA CYS A 311 -1.65 5.74 -12.11
C CYS A 311 -0.35 5.79 -11.33
N CYS A 312 -0.29 6.70 -10.36
CA CYS A 312 0.85 6.90 -9.49
C CYS A 312 0.37 7.20 -8.07
N GLY A 313 1.02 6.61 -7.07
CA GLY A 313 0.66 6.81 -5.67
C GLY A 313 1.80 6.51 -4.72
N ASP A 314 1.78 7.17 -3.57
CA ASP A 314 2.77 6.96 -2.52
C ASP A 314 2.53 5.62 -1.81
N GLN A 315 3.46 4.67 -2.01
CA GLN A 315 3.34 3.31 -1.49
C GLN A 315 3.51 3.23 0.03
N VAL A 316 4.11 4.24 0.67
CA VAL A 316 4.25 4.29 2.14
C VAL A 316 3.01 4.94 2.77
N ARG A 317 2.40 5.92 2.08
CA ARG A 317 1.16 6.59 2.52
C ARG A 317 -0.06 5.79 2.07
N LYS A 318 -0.70 6.16 0.95
CA LYS A 318 -1.93 5.46 0.49
C LYS A 318 -1.70 3.97 0.33
N GLY A 319 -0.55 3.55 -0.19
CA GLY A 319 -0.21 2.14 -0.37
C GLY A 319 0.00 1.35 0.93
N ALA A 320 0.07 1.99 2.10
CA ALA A 320 0.31 1.33 3.39
C ALA A 320 -0.33 2.08 4.56
N ALA A 321 0.36 3.07 5.11
CA ALA A 321 0.03 3.71 6.38
C ALA A 321 -1.32 4.45 6.34
N THR A 322 -1.60 5.23 5.28
CA THR A 322 -2.88 5.93 5.14
C THR A 322 -4.03 4.94 5.03
N ASN A 323 -3.89 3.88 4.23
CA ASN A 323 -4.94 2.87 4.09
C ASN A 323 -5.24 2.18 5.43
N ALA A 324 -4.20 1.83 6.21
CA ALA A 324 -4.36 1.22 7.52
C ALA A 324 -5.06 2.17 8.52
N VAL A 325 -4.71 3.47 8.53
CA VAL A 325 -5.39 4.46 9.38
C VAL A 325 -6.83 4.68 8.92
N GLN A 326 -7.11 4.72 7.61
CA GLN A 326 -8.48 4.79 7.09
C GLN A 326 -9.32 3.56 7.48
N ILE A 327 -8.72 2.35 7.53
CA ILE A 327 -9.39 1.15 8.07
C ILE A 327 -9.72 1.36 9.55
N ALA A 328 -8.77 1.89 10.34
CA ALA A 328 -9.04 2.21 11.75
C ALA A 328 -10.16 3.26 11.92
N GLU A 329 -10.27 4.23 11.01
CA GLU A 329 -11.39 5.19 11.02
C GLU A 329 -12.76 4.52 10.79
N LEU A 330 -12.83 3.45 9.98
CA LEU A 330 -14.07 2.69 9.81
C LEU A 330 -14.52 2.02 11.12
N LEU A 331 -13.59 1.66 12.00
CA LEU A 331 -13.89 1.06 13.32
C LEU A 331 -14.41 2.09 14.34
N THR A 332 -14.32 3.37 14.04
CA THR A 332 -14.72 4.47 14.95
C THR A 332 -16.07 5.09 14.60
N ARG A 333 -16.69 4.67 13.52
CA ARG A 333 -17.98 5.19 13.02
C ARG A 333 -19.18 4.55 13.66
#